data_9c93e114f83773cb29d4935317adf44a
#
_entry.id   9c93e114f83773cb29d4935317adf44a
#
_cell.length_a   1.000
_cell.length_b   1.000
_cell.length_c   1.000
_cell.angle_alpha   90.00
_cell.angle_beta   90.00
_cell.angle_gamma   90.00
#
_symmetry.space_group_name_H-M   'P 1'
#
loop_
_entity.id
_entity.type
_entity.pdbx_description
1 polymer ?
#
loop_
_entity_poly.entity_id
_entity_poly.type
_entity_poly.pdbx_seq_one_letter_code
_entity_poly.pdbx_strand_id
1 'polypeptide(L)'
;MEKLLKGERTIMNEINYRPIQVSDYDGLQALLQNEWYSHYVAKDREITQAFVQLDLHNCLMKSSFGYVAVSDDEIVGVILGRIQANAPKLAMFTQDITANILTLITEESPIVAELAQIFQNRHSANQAMKHKITSHYEAEAVLFIVSAANRGKGIGSGLWQLIQEEFKQQHIERYCLFTDKWCNYGFYDYKGLQRIESYTVNENASEPTHFLYEGEVH
;
A
#
# COMPACT_ATOMS: atom_id res chain seq x y z
N MET A 1 -29.15 29.13 38.57
CA MET A 1 -29.30 28.87 37.13
C MET A 1 -27.93 28.45 36.58
N GLU A 2 -27.59 27.19 36.86
CA GLU A 2 -26.29 26.58 36.53
C GLU A 2 -26.40 25.93 35.16
N LYS A 3 -25.66 26.48 34.18
CA LYS A 3 -25.47 25.83 32.87
C LYS A 3 -24.34 24.79 32.98
N LEU A 4 -24.70 23.54 33.11
CA LEU A 4 -23.82 22.39 32.92
C LEU A 4 -23.36 22.37 31.47
N LEU A 5 -22.12 22.77 31.20
CA LEU A 5 -21.39 22.48 29.97
C LEU A 5 -20.98 21.00 30.01
N LYS A 6 -21.78 20.16 29.40
CA LYS A 6 -21.34 18.79 29.02
C LYS A 6 -20.30 18.95 27.91
N GLY A 7 -19.04 18.90 28.28
CA GLY A 7 -17.98 18.64 27.33
C GLY A 7 -18.13 17.19 26.81
N GLU A 8 -18.53 17.00 25.58
CA GLU A 8 -18.41 15.74 24.89
C GLU A 8 -16.91 15.42 24.81
N ARG A 9 -16.43 14.50 25.65
CA ARG A 9 -15.15 13.84 25.42
C ARG A 9 -15.32 13.02 24.16
N THR A 10 -14.73 13.45 23.06
CA THR A 10 -14.49 12.61 21.92
C THR A 10 -13.62 11.45 22.41
N ILE A 11 -14.22 10.28 22.56
CA ILE A 11 -13.48 9.03 22.83
C ILE A 11 -12.65 8.84 21.58
N MET A 12 -11.35 9.12 21.66
CA MET A 12 -10.41 8.72 20.61
C MET A 12 -10.36 7.20 20.69
N ASN A 13 -10.91 6.53 19.68
CA ASN A 13 -10.89 5.10 19.59
C ASN A 13 -9.43 4.62 19.60
N GLU A 14 -9.13 3.68 20.45
CA GLU A 14 -7.79 3.12 20.60
C GLU A 14 -7.39 2.40 19.30
N ILE A 15 -6.25 2.76 18.73
CA ILE A 15 -5.72 2.10 17.54
C ILE A 15 -4.92 0.88 17.98
N ASN A 16 -5.38 -0.28 17.58
CA ASN A 16 -4.68 -1.54 17.81
C ASN A 16 -3.76 -1.87 16.63
N TYR A 17 -2.46 -1.94 16.87
CA TYR A 17 -1.48 -2.35 15.89
C TYR A 17 -1.10 -3.81 16.12
N ARG A 18 -1.15 -4.62 15.08
CA ARG A 18 -0.80 -6.04 15.16
C ARG A 18 -0.29 -6.61 13.84
N PRO A 19 0.43 -7.74 13.87
CA PRO A 19 0.74 -8.47 12.64
C PRO A 19 -0.53 -8.81 11.86
N ILE A 20 -0.40 -8.83 10.54
CA ILE A 20 -1.46 -9.25 9.62
C ILE A 20 -1.85 -10.72 9.85
N GLN A 21 -3.12 -11.04 9.70
CA GLN A 21 -3.71 -12.37 9.82
C GLN A 21 -4.45 -12.75 8.54
N VAL A 22 -4.67 -14.05 8.31
CA VAL A 22 -5.43 -14.54 7.14
C VAL A 22 -6.84 -13.95 7.09
N SER A 23 -7.48 -13.79 8.27
CA SER A 23 -8.81 -13.18 8.40
C SER A 23 -8.89 -11.71 8.00
N ASP A 24 -7.76 -11.03 7.80
CA ASP A 24 -7.72 -9.62 7.42
C ASP A 24 -7.94 -9.39 5.92
N TYR A 25 -7.94 -10.44 5.11
CA TYR A 25 -7.96 -10.34 3.65
C TYR A 25 -9.10 -9.44 3.13
N ASP A 26 -10.33 -9.65 3.60
CA ASP A 26 -11.49 -8.88 3.16
C ASP A 26 -11.41 -7.41 3.61
N GLY A 27 -10.90 -7.15 4.82
CA GLY A 27 -10.66 -5.80 5.32
C GLY A 27 -9.57 -5.07 4.53
N LEU A 28 -8.53 -5.77 4.11
CA LEU A 28 -7.47 -5.23 3.25
C LEU A 28 -8.00 -4.90 1.85
N GLN A 29 -8.84 -5.77 1.27
CA GLN A 29 -9.51 -5.48 0.00
C GLN A 29 -10.37 -4.21 0.11
N ALA A 30 -11.17 -4.10 1.17
CA ALA A 30 -12.03 -2.94 1.39
C ALA A 30 -11.20 -1.65 1.53
N LEU A 31 -10.10 -1.69 2.28
CA LEU A 31 -9.19 -0.55 2.43
C LEU A 31 -8.58 -0.15 1.07
N LEU A 32 -8.05 -1.10 0.31
CA LEU A 32 -7.45 -0.86 -1.00
C LEU A 32 -8.47 -0.26 -1.98
N GLN A 33 -9.67 -0.86 -2.04
CA GLN A 33 -10.76 -0.40 -2.89
C GLN A 33 -11.15 1.04 -2.57
N ASN A 34 -11.32 1.38 -1.30
CA ASN A 34 -11.77 2.69 -0.86
C ASN A 34 -10.71 3.77 -1.17
N GLU A 35 -9.43 3.47 -0.97
CA GLU A 35 -8.35 4.46 -1.11
C GLU A 35 -7.88 4.65 -2.55
N TRP A 36 -7.87 3.59 -3.37
CA TRP A 36 -7.27 3.66 -4.71
C TRP A 36 -8.26 3.45 -5.86
N TYR A 37 -9.37 2.74 -5.61
CA TYR A 37 -10.29 2.31 -6.66
C TYR A 37 -11.72 2.85 -6.52
N SER A 38 -11.99 3.71 -5.53
CA SER A 38 -13.36 4.16 -5.22
C SER A 38 -14.10 4.77 -6.41
N HIS A 39 -13.40 5.52 -7.27
CA HIS A 39 -14.01 6.14 -8.45
C HIS A 39 -14.31 5.15 -9.58
N TYR A 40 -13.71 3.96 -9.59
CA TYR A 40 -14.01 2.91 -10.56
C TYR A 40 -15.20 2.05 -10.15
N VAL A 41 -15.46 1.89 -8.84
CA VAL A 41 -16.60 1.12 -8.32
C VAL A 41 -17.93 1.59 -8.88
N ALA A 42 -18.09 2.91 -9.09
CA ALA A 42 -19.30 3.49 -9.68
C ALA A 42 -19.43 3.20 -11.17
N LYS A 43 -18.32 2.93 -11.87
CA LYS A 43 -18.30 2.62 -13.30
C LYS A 43 -18.59 1.13 -13.55
N ASP A 44 -17.89 0.25 -12.82
CA ASP A 44 -18.06 -1.20 -12.88
C ASP A 44 -17.52 -1.83 -11.60
N ARG A 45 -18.42 -2.36 -10.78
CA ARG A 45 -18.05 -2.94 -9.48
C ARG A 45 -17.30 -4.26 -9.63
N GLU A 46 -17.71 -5.13 -10.52
CA GLU A 46 -17.15 -6.48 -10.68
C GLU A 46 -15.71 -6.41 -11.20
N ILE A 47 -15.50 -5.65 -12.25
CA ILE A 47 -14.16 -5.40 -12.81
C ILE A 47 -13.26 -4.72 -11.78
N THR A 48 -13.77 -3.70 -11.08
CA THR A 48 -13.00 -3.02 -10.04
C THR A 48 -12.58 -3.99 -8.94
N GLN A 49 -13.47 -4.84 -8.48
CA GLN A 49 -13.16 -5.83 -7.45
C GLN A 49 -12.09 -6.82 -7.93
N ALA A 50 -12.16 -7.27 -9.17
CA ALA A 50 -11.15 -8.17 -9.74
C ALA A 50 -9.76 -7.52 -9.77
N PHE A 51 -9.66 -6.23 -10.13
CA PHE A 51 -8.40 -5.49 -10.09
C PHE A 51 -7.89 -5.26 -8.67
N VAL A 52 -8.75 -4.93 -7.71
CA VAL A 52 -8.39 -4.79 -6.29
C VAL A 52 -7.78 -6.09 -5.77
N GLN A 53 -8.41 -7.22 -6.07
CA GLN A 53 -7.91 -8.54 -5.65
C GLN A 53 -6.57 -8.88 -6.31
N LEU A 54 -6.41 -8.58 -7.60
CA LEU A 54 -5.14 -8.77 -8.31
C LEU A 54 -4.02 -7.93 -7.70
N ASP A 55 -4.29 -6.66 -7.36
CA ASP A 55 -3.30 -5.75 -6.78
C ASP A 55 -2.89 -6.21 -5.37
N LEU A 56 -3.87 -6.54 -4.52
CA LEU A 56 -3.60 -7.08 -3.18
C LEU A 56 -2.82 -8.40 -3.26
N HIS A 57 -3.21 -9.31 -4.16
CA HIS A 57 -2.51 -10.56 -4.40
C HIS A 57 -1.04 -10.31 -4.76
N ASN A 58 -0.76 -9.39 -5.69
CA ASN A 58 0.60 -9.04 -6.09
C ASN A 58 1.43 -8.47 -4.92
N CYS A 59 0.82 -7.70 -4.02
CA CYS A 59 1.49 -7.17 -2.84
C CYS A 59 1.81 -8.29 -1.83
N LEU A 60 0.83 -9.15 -1.53
CA LEU A 60 1.00 -10.26 -0.59
C LEU A 60 2.03 -11.29 -1.10
N MET A 61 2.01 -11.63 -2.40
CA MET A 61 2.96 -12.56 -3.01
C MET A 61 4.42 -12.13 -2.90
N LYS A 62 4.68 -10.83 -2.74
CA LYS A 62 6.04 -10.29 -2.60
C LYS A 62 6.47 -10.15 -1.15
N SER A 63 5.53 -10.10 -0.20
CA SER A 63 5.78 -9.66 1.17
C SER A 63 6.15 -10.82 2.09
N SER A 64 7.11 -10.58 2.97
CA SER A 64 7.53 -11.56 3.99
C SER A 64 6.87 -11.30 5.35
N PHE A 65 6.38 -10.08 5.59
CA PHE A 65 5.68 -9.69 6.82
C PHE A 65 4.78 -8.47 6.57
N GLY A 66 3.92 -8.16 7.54
CA GLY A 66 3.08 -6.98 7.50
C GLY A 66 2.36 -6.71 8.81
N TYR A 67 1.90 -5.47 8.96
CA TYR A 67 1.16 -5.00 10.13
C TYR A 67 -0.10 -4.26 9.68
N VAL A 68 -1.14 -4.37 10.47
CA VAL A 68 -2.39 -3.62 10.32
C VAL A 68 -2.62 -2.71 11.51
N ALA A 69 -3.29 -1.59 11.27
CA ALA A 69 -3.88 -0.73 12.27
C ALA A 69 -5.39 -0.94 12.24
N VAL A 70 -5.97 -1.31 13.38
CA VAL A 70 -7.39 -1.61 13.54
C VAL A 70 -8.02 -0.60 14.48
N SER A 71 -9.17 -0.05 14.10
CA SER A 71 -10.03 0.83 14.91
C SER A 71 -11.47 0.35 14.77
N ASP A 72 -12.17 0.14 15.87
CA ASP A 72 -13.57 -0.34 15.88
C ASP A 72 -13.78 -1.59 14.99
N ASP A 73 -12.88 -2.56 15.10
CA ASP A 73 -12.86 -3.81 14.33
C ASP A 73 -12.65 -3.62 12.81
N GLU A 74 -12.40 -2.40 12.33
CA GLU A 74 -12.09 -2.11 10.94
C GLU A 74 -10.59 -1.92 10.72
N ILE A 75 -10.05 -2.41 9.60
CA ILE A 75 -8.69 -2.14 9.17
C ILE A 75 -8.62 -0.72 8.59
N VAL A 76 -7.96 0.17 9.32
CA VAL A 76 -7.80 1.58 8.95
C VAL A 76 -6.41 1.91 8.39
N GLY A 77 -5.50 0.94 8.41
CA GLY A 77 -4.19 1.08 7.80
C GLY A 77 -3.46 -0.24 7.68
N VAL A 78 -2.54 -0.31 6.75
CA VAL A 78 -1.69 -1.49 6.48
C VAL A 78 -0.31 -1.05 6.03
N ILE A 79 0.72 -1.80 6.46
CA ILE A 79 2.06 -1.74 5.90
C ILE A 79 2.56 -3.16 5.65
N LEU A 80 3.04 -3.43 4.43
CA LEU A 80 3.65 -4.71 4.05
C LEU A 80 5.12 -4.51 3.75
N GLY A 81 5.96 -5.41 4.23
CA GLY A 81 7.39 -5.40 4.04
C GLY A 81 7.92 -6.68 3.40
N ARG A 82 8.98 -6.55 2.66
CA ARG A 82 9.76 -7.64 2.08
C ARG A 82 11.20 -7.53 2.56
N ILE A 83 11.75 -8.64 3.05
CA ILE A 83 13.17 -8.82 3.28
C ILE A 83 13.66 -9.80 2.23
N GLN A 84 14.67 -9.44 1.43
CA GLN A 84 15.07 -10.22 0.27
C GLN A 84 15.58 -11.64 0.63
N ALA A 85 16.23 -11.77 1.78
CA ALA A 85 16.73 -13.06 2.28
C ALA A 85 15.60 -14.00 2.75
N ASN A 86 14.38 -13.47 2.97
CA ASN A 86 13.26 -14.22 3.54
C ASN A 86 12.29 -14.68 2.44
N ALA A 87 11.71 -15.87 2.62
CA ALA A 87 10.61 -16.33 1.79
C ALA A 87 9.40 -15.37 1.92
N PRO A 88 8.59 -15.17 0.86
CA PRO A 88 7.40 -14.35 0.90
C PRO A 88 6.28 -15.05 1.70
N LYS A 89 6.33 -14.97 3.01
CA LYS A 89 5.41 -15.69 3.94
C LYS A 89 3.95 -15.27 3.77
N LEU A 90 3.68 -14.04 3.32
CA LEU A 90 2.30 -13.57 3.13
C LEU A 90 1.65 -14.12 1.85
N ALA A 91 2.40 -14.81 1.00
CA ALA A 91 1.83 -15.53 -0.15
C ALA A 91 0.76 -16.56 0.29
N MET A 92 0.88 -17.13 1.49
CA MET A 92 -0.13 -18.05 2.04
C MET A 92 -1.46 -17.37 2.41
N PHE A 93 -1.51 -16.04 2.45
CA PHE A 93 -2.73 -15.26 2.76
C PHE A 93 -3.52 -14.91 1.51
N THR A 94 -2.98 -15.21 0.31
CA THR A 94 -3.70 -14.96 -0.94
C THR A 94 -4.86 -15.93 -1.10
N GLN A 95 -5.88 -15.48 -1.82
CA GLN A 95 -7.00 -16.30 -2.24
C GLN A 95 -6.82 -16.73 -3.71
N ASP A 96 -7.59 -17.72 -4.17
CA ASP A 96 -7.63 -18.06 -5.58
C ASP A 96 -8.32 -16.93 -6.38
N ILE A 97 -7.57 -16.33 -7.30
CA ILE A 97 -8.02 -15.23 -8.15
C ILE A 97 -8.24 -15.68 -9.61
N THR A 98 -8.27 -16.98 -9.88
CA THR A 98 -8.41 -17.52 -11.24
C THR A 98 -9.68 -17.01 -11.93
N ALA A 99 -10.82 -17.01 -11.22
CA ALA A 99 -12.07 -16.49 -11.75
C ALA A 99 -11.97 -15.00 -12.12
N ASN A 100 -11.32 -14.20 -11.27
CA ASN A 100 -11.13 -12.77 -11.51
C ASN A 100 -10.23 -12.51 -12.73
N ILE A 101 -9.16 -13.29 -12.88
CA ILE A 101 -8.29 -13.19 -14.06
C ILE A 101 -9.10 -13.53 -15.32
N LEU A 102 -9.92 -14.58 -15.29
CA LEU A 102 -10.78 -14.94 -16.41
C LEU A 102 -11.75 -13.82 -16.75
N THR A 103 -12.44 -13.23 -15.76
CA THR A 103 -13.28 -12.05 -15.97
C THR A 103 -12.50 -10.94 -16.69
N LEU A 104 -11.32 -10.58 -16.20
CA LEU A 104 -10.52 -9.47 -16.77
C LEU A 104 -10.04 -9.72 -18.20
N ILE A 105 -9.81 -10.98 -18.60
CA ILE A 105 -9.36 -11.29 -19.97
C ILE A 105 -10.51 -11.54 -20.95
N THR A 106 -11.72 -11.77 -20.47
CA THR A 106 -12.90 -12.05 -21.33
C THR A 106 -13.81 -10.84 -21.50
N GLU A 107 -13.76 -9.88 -20.59
CA GLU A 107 -14.61 -8.69 -20.64
C GLU A 107 -14.04 -7.60 -21.55
N GLU A 108 -14.78 -7.25 -22.59
CA GLU A 108 -14.48 -6.09 -23.46
C GLU A 108 -15.03 -4.80 -22.82
N SER A 109 -14.29 -4.28 -21.83
CA SER A 109 -14.68 -3.06 -21.11
C SER A 109 -13.60 -1.98 -21.20
N PRO A 110 -13.97 -0.72 -21.48
CA PRO A 110 -13.00 0.40 -21.43
C PRO A 110 -12.28 0.51 -20.08
N ILE A 111 -12.93 0.10 -18.99
CA ILE A 111 -12.36 0.13 -17.63
C ILE A 111 -11.24 -0.90 -17.50
N VAL A 112 -11.40 -2.09 -18.10
CA VAL A 112 -10.35 -3.10 -18.14
C VAL A 112 -9.10 -2.53 -18.81
N ALA A 113 -9.25 -1.91 -19.96
CA ALA A 113 -8.13 -1.31 -20.68
C ALA A 113 -7.47 -0.17 -19.89
N GLU A 114 -8.25 0.70 -19.26
CA GLU A 114 -7.77 1.81 -18.43
C GLU A 114 -6.95 1.30 -17.23
N LEU A 115 -7.51 0.37 -16.45
CA LEU A 115 -6.85 -0.19 -15.27
C LEU A 115 -5.63 -1.04 -15.65
N ALA A 116 -5.73 -1.85 -16.71
CA ALA A 116 -4.59 -2.61 -17.21
C ALA A 116 -3.43 -1.71 -17.62
N GLN A 117 -3.71 -0.56 -18.25
CA GLN A 117 -2.69 0.41 -18.62
C GLN A 117 -2.01 1.01 -17.39
N ILE A 118 -2.76 1.35 -16.32
CA ILE A 118 -2.21 1.84 -15.05
C ILE A 118 -1.26 0.81 -14.44
N PHE A 119 -1.67 -0.46 -14.39
CA PHE A 119 -0.81 -1.55 -13.90
C PHE A 119 0.46 -1.71 -14.73
N GLN A 120 0.34 -1.69 -16.05
CA GLN A 120 1.46 -1.81 -16.96
C GLN A 120 2.43 -0.64 -16.81
N ASN A 121 1.93 0.59 -16.71
CA ASN A 121 2.74 1.79 -16.53
C ASN A 121 3.49 1.76 -15.20
N ARG A 122 2.84 1.41 -14.10
CA ARG A 122 3.47 1.22 -12.79
C ARG A 122 4.54 0.13 -12.83
N HIS A 123 4.25 -1.00 -13.46
CA HIS A 123 5.24 -2.08 -13.62
C HIS A 123 6.46 -1.61 -14.42
N SER A 124 6.25 -0.97 -15.57
CA SER A 124 7.32 -0.49 -16.45
C SER A 124 8.16 0.58 -15.76
N ALA A 125 7.54 1.53 -15.05
CA ALA A 125 8.24 2.54 -14.27
C ALA A 125 9.12 1.92 -13.18
N ASN A 126 8.56 0.98 -12.40
CA ASN A 126 9.32 0.30 -11.35
C ASN A 126 10.50 -0.50 -11.93
N GLN A 127 10.33 -1.19 -13.06
CA GLN A 127 11.43 -1.89 -13.72
C GLN A 127 12.51 -0.92 -14.23
N ALA A 128 12.10 0.18 -14.89
CA ALA A 128 13.04 1.18 -15.37
C ALA A 128 13.88 1.79 -14.23
N MET A 129 13.25 2.11 -13.10
CA MET A 129 13.95 2.63 -11.93
C MET A 129 14.83 1.56 -11.26
N LYS A 130 14.42 0.29 -11.21
CA LYS A 130 15.24 -0.81 -10.68
C LYS A 130 16.56 -0.98 -11.43
N HIS A 131 16.57 -0.81 -12.75
CA HIS A 131 17.81 -0.89 -13.54
C HIS A 131 18.82 0.21 -13.23
N LYS A 132 18.37 1.31 -12.63
CA LYS A 132 19.24 2.42 -12.22
C LYS A 132 19.77 2.29 -10.79
N ILE A 133 19.26 1.32 -10.03
CA ILE A 133 19.71 1.07 -8.67
C ILE A 133 21.11 0.48 -8.73
N THR A 134 22.10 1.23 -8.27
CA THR A 134 23.49 0.78 -8.11
C THR A 134 23.76 0.21 -6.73
N SER A 135 22.90 0.52 -5.78
CA SER A 135 22.98 0.08 -4.39
C SER A 135 22.22 -1.23 -4.19
N HIS A 136 22.71 -2.06 -3.30
CA HIS A 136 22.00 -3.26 -2.89
C HIS A 136 21.01 -2.91 -1.78
N TYR A 137 19.70 -3.12 -2.02
CA TYR A 137 18.68 -3.02 -0.97
C TYR A 137 18.36 -4.41 -0.43
N GLU A 138 18.35 -4.52 0.88
CA GLU A 138 18.07 -5.77 1.58
C GLU A 138 16.59 -5.94 1.85
N ALA A 139 15.83 -4.84 1.81
CA ALA A 139 14.40 -4.81 2.09
C ALA A 139 13.63 -3.80 1.22
N GLU A 140 12.30 -3.96 1.18
CA GLU A 140 11.36 -3.09 0.48
C GLU A 140 10.11 -2.87 1.33
N ALA A 141 9.64 -1.62 1.42
CA ALA A 141 8.27 -1.35 1.86
C ALA A 141 7.34 -1.51 0.64
N VAL A 142 6.59 -2.61 0.59
CA VAL A 142 5.85 -3.08 -0.59
C VAL A 142 4.51 -2.36 -0.76
N LEU A 143 3.78 -2.18 0.34
CA LEU A 143 2.48 -1.53 0.39
C LEU A 143 2.37 -0.71 1.67
N PHE A 144 1.86 0.52 1.56
CA PHE A 144 1.57 1.34 2.72
C PHE A 144 0.34 2.21 2.47
N ILE A 145 -0.72 1.95 3.22
CA ILE A 145 -1.99 2.67 3.12
C ILE A 145 -2.50 3.03 4.51
N VAL A 146 -3.04 4.24 4.65
CA VAL A 146 -3.86 4.66 5.78
C VAL A 146 -5.13 5.29 5.22
N SER A 147 -6.27 4.85 5.71
CA SER A 147 -7.57 5.34 5.24
C SER A 147 -7.67 6.87 5.38
N ALA A 148 -8.23 7.54 4.38
CA ALA A 148 -8.33 8.99 4.31
C ALA A 148 -9.00 9.58 5.56
N ALA A 149 -10.05 8.93 6.06
CA ALA A 149 -10.78 9.33 7.26
C ALA A 149 -9.96 9.24 8.56
N ASN A 150 -8.84 8.51 8.54
CA ASN A 150 -7.99 8.26 9.70
C ASN A 150 -6.60 8.90 9.57
N ARG A 151 -6.32 9.66 8.52
CA ARG A 151 -5.08 10.43 8.38
C ARG A 151 -4.98 11.54 9.42
N GLY A 152 -3.76 11.98 9.73
CA GLY A 152 -3.51 13.00 10.75
C GLY A 152 -3.59 12.52 12.19
N LYS A 153 -3.99 11.26 12.45
CA LYS A 153 -4.13 10.68 13.80
C LYS A 153 -2.87 9.89 14.26
N GLY A 154 -1.75 9.99 13.55
CA GLY A 154 -0.50 9.29 13.88
C GLY A 154 -0.42 7.84 13.40
N ILE A 155 -1.48 7.27 12.79
CA ILE A 155 -1.55 5.86 12.37
C ILE A 155 -0.42 5.49 11.41
N GLY A 156 -0.18 6.34 10.41
CA GLY A 156 0.92 6.12 9.48
C GLY A 156 2.28 6.08 10.16
N SER A 157 2.51 6.93 11.16
CA SER A 157 3.78 6.91 11.91
C SER A 157 3.92 5.66 12.77
N GLY A 158 2.83 5.17 13.38
CA GLY A 158 2.84 3.92 14.14
C GLY A 158 3.16 2.71 13.27
N LEU A 159 2.49 2.57 12.11
CA LEU A 159 2.79 1.49 11.16
C LEU A 159 4.22 1.59 10.62
N TRP A 160 4.69 2.82 10.34
CA TRP A 160 6.05 3.06 9.88
C TRP A 160 7.10 2.66 10.93
N GLN A 161 6.83 2.91 12.19
CA GLN A 161 7.71 2.48 13.28
C GLN A 161 7.84 0.94 13.33
N LEU A 162 6.73 0.22 13.17
CA LEU A 162 6.73 -1.24 13.19
C LEU A 162 7.57 -1.85 12.06
N ILE A 163 7.50 -1.30 10.84
CA ILE A 163 8.34 -1.81 9.73
C ILE A 163 9.82 -1.50 9.99
N GLN A 164 10.16 -0.33 10.58
CA GLN A 164 11.53 0.01 10.95
C GLN A 164 12.06 -0.92 12.04
N GLU A 165 11.25 -1.24 13.05
CA GLU A 165 11.60 -2.18 14.10
C GLU A 165 11.88 -3.59 13.55
N GLU A 166 11.03 -4.07 12.61
CA GLU A 166 11.24 -5.35 11.94
C GLU A 166 12.55 -5.34 11.13
N PHE A 167 12.81 -4.30 10.34
CA PHE A 167 14.05 -4.15 9.58
C PHE A 167 15.26 -4.16 10.52
N LYS A 168 15.19 -3.43 11.63
CA LYS A 168 16.26 -3.40 12.64
C LYS A 168 16.53 -4.77 13.28
N GLN A 169 15.47 -5.51 13.62
CA GLN A 169 15.60 -6.87 14.18
C GLN A 169 16.24 -7.86 13.21
N GLN A 170 16.05 -7.63 11.91
CA GLN A 170 16.62 -8.44 10.83
C GLN A 170 17.97 -7.91 10.32
N HIS A 171 18.56 -6.93 11.03
CA HIS A 171 19.86 -6.32 10.70
C HIS A 171 19.91 -5.71 9.30
N ILE A 172 18.79 -5.18 8.81
CA ILE A 172 18.70 -4.46 7.54
C ILE A 172 19.29 -3.06 7.74
N GLU A 173 20.22 -2.68 6.89
CA GLU A 173 20.79 -1.33 6.90
C GLU A 173 20.05 -0.40 5.93
N ARG A 174 19.69 -0.90 4.74
CA ARG A 174 19.10 -0.10 3.67
C ARG A 174 17.89 -0.78 3.05
N TYR A 175 16.87 0.01 2.83
CA TYR A 175 15.64 -0.44 2.17
C TYR A 175 15.16 0.55 1.12
N CYS A 176 14.28 0.11 0.22
CA CYS A 176 13.66 0.98 -0.76
C CYS A 176 12.14 0.89 -0.73
N LEU A 177 11.51 1.81 -1.42
CA LEU A 177 10.09 1.74 -1.77
C LEU A 177 9.83 2.43 -3.11
N PHE A 178 8.77 1.97 -3.78
CA PHE A 178 8.23 2.59 -4.98
C PHE A 178 6.90 3.25 -4.66
N THR A 179 6.71 4.46 -5.16
CA THR A 179 5.48 5.24 -4.99
C THR A 179 5.26 6.11 -6.22
N ASP A 180 4.21 6.91 -6.23
CA ASP A 180 3.94 7.83 -7.31
C ASP A 180 3.34 9.15 -6.80
N LYS A 181 3.11 10.08 -7.73
CA LYS A 181 2.58 11.42 -7.45
C LYS A 181 1.12 11.40 -6.94
N TRP A 182 0.36 10.35 -7.17
CA TRP A 182 -1.02 10.22 -6.67
C TRP A 182 -1.06 9.79 -5.19
N CYS A 183 0.02 9.17 -4.70
CA CYS A 183 0.18 8.79 -3.31
C CYS A 183 0.63 9.96 -2.43
N ASN A 184 0.52 9.80 -1.11
CA ASN A 184 1.06 10.78 -0.15
C ASN A 184 2.58 10.64 0.00
N TYR A 185 3.33 10.87 -1.09
CA TYR A 185 4.78 10.73 -1.12
C TYR A 185 5.51 11.71 -0.18
N GLY A 186 4.89 12.87 0.16
CA GLY A 186 5.44 13.81 1.14
C GLY A 186 5.63 13.22 2.54
N PHE A 187 4.96 12.11 2.86
CA PHE A 187 5.23 11.36 4.08
C PHE A 187 6.66 10.80 4.10
N TYR A 188 7.15 10.31 2.99
CA TYR A 188 8.51 9.76 2.88
C TYR A 188 9.57 10.86 2.96
N ASP A 189 9.31 12.02 2.32
CA ASP A 189 10.16 13.20 2.44
C ASP A 189 10.24 13.66 3.92
N TYR A 190 9.10 13.70 4.64
CA TYR A 190 9.03 14.02 6.06
C TYR A 190 9.77 13.00 6.94
N LYS A 191 9.76 11.71 6.57
CA LYS A 191 10.52 10.65 7.26
C LYS A 191 12.01 10.66 6.96
N GLY A 192 12.48 11.57 6.11
CA GLY A 192 13.90 11.74 5.79
C GLY A 192 14.42 10.76 4.74
N LEU A 193 13.53 10.05 4.02
CA LEU A 193 13.96 9.18 2.93
C LEU A 193 14.50 10.01 1.76
N GLN A 194 15.47 9.46 1.06
CA GLN A 194 16.05 10.08 -0.14
C GLN A 194 15.31 9.60 -1.38
N ARG A 195 14.83 10.57 -2.20
CA ARG A 195 14.32 10.26 -3.53
C ARG A 195 15.50 10.03 -4.48
N ILE A 196 15.69 8.78 -4.87
CA ILE A 196 16.83 8.34 -5.68
C ILE A 196 16.55 8.53 -7.18
N GLU A 197 15.31 8.26 -7.61
CA GLU A 197 14.96 8.31 -9.03
C GLU A 197 13.50 8.74 -9.20
N SER A 198 13.22 9.32 -10.36
CA SER A 198 11.89 9.70 -10.81
C SER A 198 11.70 9.25 -12.26
N TYR A 199 10.53 8.69 -12.57
CA TYR A 199 10.23 8.20 -13.89
C TYR A 199 8.79 8.53 -14.30
N THR A 200 8.64 9.10 -15.48
CA THR A 200 7.33 9.37 -16.10
C THR A 200 7.22 8.53 -17.36
N VAL A 201 6.20 7.69 -17.45
CA VAL A 201 6.02 6.77 -18.58
C VAL A 201 5.72 7.54 -19.87
N ASN A 202 4.92 8.60 -19.76
CA ASN A 202 4.55 9.43 -20.89
C ASN A 202 4.39 10.89 -20.45
N GLU A 203 5.22 11.79 -20.98
CA GLU A 203 5.24 13.21 -20.61
C GLU A 203 3.93 13.98 -20.93
N ASN A 204 3.14 13.46 -21.86
CA ASN A 204 1.90 14.12 -22.32
C ASN A 204 0.63 13.55 -21.66
N ALA A 205 0.75 12.62 -20.73
CA ALA A 205 -0.37 11.92 -20.17
C ALA A 205 -0.77 12.44 -18.79
N SER A 206 -2.01 12.18 -18.41
CA SER A 206 -2.52 12.26 -17.04
C SER A 206 -1.86 11.22 -16.10
N GLU A 207 -0.78 10.62 -16.54
CA GLU A 207 -0.04 9.60 -15.82
C GLU A 207 0.81 10.21 -14.69
N PRO A 208 0.91 9.54 -13.54
CA PRO A 208 1.72 10.04 -12.45
C PRO A 208 3.21 9.88 -12.75
N THR A 209 4.01 10.78 -12.20
CA THR A 209 5.43 10.53 -12.04
C THR A 209 5.63 9.51 -10.93
N HIS A 210 6.37 8.46 -11.22
CA HIS A 210 6.75 7.42 -10.26
C HIS A 210 8.06 7.79 -9.58
N PHE A 211 8.22 7.40 -8.33
CA PHE A 211 9.38 7.70 -7.51
C PHE A 211 9.95 6.43 -6.87
N LEU A 212 11.27 6.37 -6.81
CA LEU A 212 12.02 5.44 -6.00
C LEU A 212 12.64 6.19 -4.84
N TYR A 213 12.35 5.74 -3.63
CA TYR A 213 12.95 6.22 -2.40
C TYR A 213 13.86 5.17 -1.77
N GLU A 214 14.90 5.66 -1.13
CA GLU A 214 15.79 4.88 -0.27
C GLU A 214 15.69 5.39 1.17
N GLY A 215 15.71 4.48 2.12
CA GLY A 215 15.82 4.76 3.55
C GLY A 215 16.91 3.95 4.21
N GLU A 216 17.48 4.51 5.27
CA GLU A 216 18.38 3.83 6.19
C GLU A 216 17.60 3.47 7.46
N VAL A 217 17.97 2.34 8.08
CA VAL A 217 17.37 1.88 9.35
C VAL A 217 18.21 2.42 10.50
N HIS A 218 17.56 3.12 11.45
CA HIS A 218 18.21 3.80 12.58
C HIS A 218 17.92 3.17 13.93
#